data_cd6bbff2a734fd9795ecdc4f3fac6d6c
#
_entry.id   cd6bbff2a734fd9795ecdc4f3fac6d6c
#
_cell.length_a   1.000
_cell.length_b   1.000
_cell.length_c   1.000
_cell.angle_alpha   90.00
_cell.angle_beta   90.00
_cell.angle_gamma   90.00
#
_symmetry.space_group_name_H-M   'P 1'
#
loop_
_entity.id
_entity.type
_entity.pdbx_description
1 polymer ?
#
loop_
_entity_poly.entity_id
_entity_poly.type
_entity_poly.pdbx_seq_one_letter_code
_entity_poly.pdbx_strand_id
1 'polypeptide(L)'
;MIDASRPMYKAATSKIPNDPVGALWTVDAKNTFGDNQKVYQITSGNNSDWTPTAVSAHYNAGVAYEYYRTTFNRNALNGSGGTMISLVNVTDDDGKGLDNAYWNGKIMAYGNGKLLKPLAGGLDVAGHEMTHGVIQNTANLQYKSQSGAINESMADVFGAMIDRDDWKLGEDIATPNVLPSGALRDLSNPNQGGKAKDPNGYQPATMAQYEQTTEDNGGVHINSGIPNFAYYKFATSIGKDKAERVYYRALTTYLVRTSQFLDLRLAVIKAAGDLYGATGAEVAAAKSAF
;
A
#
# COMPACT_ATOMS: atom_id res chain seq x y z
N MET A 1 11.35 -17.40 5.67
CA MET A 1 10.69 -17.36 7.00
C MET A 1 9.22 -17.67 6.81
N ILE A 2 8.62 -18.44 7.72
CA ILE A 2 7.18 -18.76 7.69
C ILE A 2 6.62 -18.53 9.09
N ASP A 3 5.56 -17.71 9.18
CA ASP A 3 4.75 -17.57 10.39
C ASP A 3 3.39 -18.25 10.17
N ALA A 4 3.20 -19.38 10.84
CA ALA A 4 2.00 -20.19 10.87
C ALA A 4 1.16 -19.97 12.15
N SER A 5 1.45 -18.91 12.92
CA SER A 5 0.76 -18.64 14.19
C SER A 5 -0.54 -17.84 14.02
N ARG A 6 -0.78 -17.30 12.82
CA ARG A 6 -1.93 -16.43 12.56
C ARG A 6 -3.23 -17.22 12.38
N PRO A 7 -4.40 -16.65 12.75
CA PRO A 7 -5.70 -17.32 12.60
C PRO A 7 -6.04 -17.78 11.17
N MET A 8 -5.39 -17.21 10.15
CA MET A 8 -5.55 -17.62 8.76
C MET A 8 -4.90 -18.98 8.42
N TYR A 9 -4.00 -19.49 9.27
CA TYR A 9 -3.22 -20.71 8.96
C TYR A 9 -4.09 -21.97 8.86
N LYS A 10 -3.85 -22.75 7.81
CA LYS A 10 -4.59 -23.97 7.49
C LYS A 10 -3.66 -25.19 7.59
N ALA A 11 -3.45 -25.71 8.78
CA ALA A 11 -2.53 -26.81 9.05
C ALA A 11 -2.82 -28.06 8.20
N ALA A 12 -4.12 -28.40 8.00
CA ALA A 12 -4.53 -29.59 7.27
C ALA A 12 -4.14 -29.61 5.77
N THR A 13 -3.94 -28.44 5.18
CA THR A 13 -3.60 -28.30 3.75
C THR A 13 -2.19 -27.77 3.51
N SER A 14 -1.51 -27.30 4.55
CA SER A 14 -0.15 -26.74 4.44
C SER A 14 0.90 -27.84 4.30
N LYS A 15 1.88 -27.60 3.43
CA LYS A 15 3.09 -28.45 3.26
C LYS A 15 4.32 -27.60 3.53
N ILE A 16 4.63 -27.40 4.80
CA ILE A 16 5.82 -26.62 5.21
C ILE A 16 7.10 -27.43 4.90
N PRO A 17 8.15 -26.80 4.36
CA PRO A 17 8.32 -25.37 4.06
C PRO A 17 7.89 -24.96 2.66
N ASN A 18 7.40 -25.84 1.80
CA ASN A 18 7.32 -25.61 0.36
C ASN A 18 5.97 -25.02 -0.10
N ASP A 19 4.90 -25.23 0.66
CA ASP A 19 3.55 -24.78 0.29
C ASP A 19 2.73 -24.47 1.57
N PRO A 20 3.09 -23.39 2.31
CA PRO A 20 2.31 -22.95 3.46
C PRO A 20 0.98 -22.34 3.01
N VAL A 21 -0.12 -22.75 3.60
CA VAL A 21 -1.45 -22.23 3.31
C VAL A 21 -1.96 -21.37 4.47
N GLY A 22 -2.27 -20.12 4.19
CA GLY A 22 -2.72 -19.16 5.20
C GLY A 22 -1.61 -18.76 6.18
N ALA A 23 -0.43 -18.46 5.68
CA ALA A 23 0.73 -18.06 6.49
C ALA A 23 1.32 -16.74 5.99
N LEU A 24 2.11 -16.07 6.82
CA LEU A 24 3.06 -15.06 6.34
C LEU A 24 4.31 -15.81 5.86
N TRP A 25 4.73 -15.55 4.64
CA TRP A 25 5.83 -16.27 4.03
C TRP A 25 6.83 -15.30 3.37
N THR A 26 7.99 -15.13 3.98
CA THR A 26 9.06 -14.30 3.44
C THR A 26 10.13 -15.17 2.80
N VAL A 27 10.47 -14.85 1.57
CA VAL A 27 11.41 -15.56 0.70
C VAL A 27 12.41 -14.58 0.10
N ASP A 28 13.53 -15.09 -0.44
CA ASP A 28 14.65 -14.32 -0.90
C ASP A 28 14.90 -14.53 -2.40
N ALA A 29 14.97 -13.45 -3.16
CA ALA A 29 15.36 -13.46 -4.57
C ALA A 29 16.87 -13.60 -4.79
N LYS A 30 17.69 -13.43 -3.74
CA LYS A 30 19.16 -13.47 -3.80
C LYS A 30 19.75 -12.61 -4.92
N ASN A 31 19.26 -11.39 -5.04
CA ASN A 31 19.68 -10.42 -6.04
C ASN A 31 19.51 -10.93 -7.49
N THR A 32 18.37 -11.54 -7.77
CA THR A 32 17.97 -11.95 -9.13
C THR A 32 16.79 -11.16 -9.64
N PHE A 33 16.63 -11.07 -10.96
CA PHE A 33 15.63 -10.23 -11.65
C PHE A 33 15.02 -10.94 -12.87
N GLY A 34 13.81 -10.55 -13.24
CA GLY A 34 13.12 -10.96 -14.48
C GLY A 34 13.01 -12.48 -14.62
N ASP A 35 13.24 -12.99 -15.82
CA ASP A 35 13.18 -14.43 -16.14
C ASP A 35 14.18 -15.29 -15.36
N ASN A 36 15.22 -14.66 -14.82
CA ASN A 36 16.21 -15.29 -13.95
C ASN A 36 15.86 -15.21 -12.47
N GLN A 37 14.72 -14.60 -12.10
CA GLN A 37 14.32 -14.47 -10.71
C GLN A 37 14.12 -15.83 -10.06
N LYS A 38 14.84 -16.04 -8.98
CA LYS A 38 14.77 -17.26 -8.17
C LYS A 38 14.13 -16.94 -6.82
N VAL A 39 13.56 -17.95 -6.21
CA VAL A 39 12.92 -17.83 -4.91
C VAL A 39 13.52 -18.88 -3.98
N TYR A 40 14.14 -18.40 -2.91
CA TYR A 40 14.81 -19.25 -1.93
C TYR A 40 14.12 -19.13 -0.58
N GLN A 41 14.06 -20.25 0.13
CA GLN A 41 13.63 -20.25 1.53
C GLN A 41 14.64 -19.51 2.40
N ILE A 42 14.15 -18.68 3.30
CA ILE A 42 14.96 -18.06 4.35
C ILE A 42 14.85 -18.93 5.60
N THR A 43 15.96 -19.48 6.03
CA THR A 43 16.04 -20.38 7.20
C THR A 43 17.08 -19.86 8.18
N SER A 44 16.92 -20.19 9.45
CA SER A 44 17.87 -19.95 10.52
C SER A 44 18.10 -21.25 11.30
N GLY A 45 19.35 -21.52 11.62
CA GLY A 45 19.71 -22.71 12.40
C GLY A 45 19.46 -22.57 13.90
N ASN A 46 19.36 -21.33 14.39
CA ASN A 46 19.28 -20.99 15.82
C ASN A 46 18.17 -19.98 16.15
N ASN A 47 17.37 -19.60 15.13
CA ASN A 47 16.30 -18.59 15.22
C ASN A 47 16.76 -17.17 15.63
N SER A 48 18.04 -16.84 15.42
CA SER A 48 18.60 -15.53 15.76
C SER A 48 19.44 -14.87 14.65
N ASP A 49 19.82 -15.61 13.61
CA ASP A 49 20.68 -15.16 12.51
C ASP A 49 19.88 -14.77 11.25
N TRP A 50 18.77 -14.09 11.45
CA TRP A 50 17.93 -13.57 10.37
C TRP A 50 18.53 -12.29 9.75
N THR A 51 18.42 -12.14 8.43
CA THR A 51 18.84 -10.88 7.78
C THR A 51 17.87 -9.74 8.11
N PRO A 52 18.36 -8.51 8.35
CA PRO A 52 17.49 -7.37 8.69
C PRO A 52 16.37 -7.12 7.70
N THR A 53 16.66 -7.18 6.39
CA THR A 53 15.65 -7.00 5.33
C THR A 53 14.53 -8.04 5.40
N ALA A 54 14.89 -9.32 5.67
CA ALA A 54 13.89 -10.38 5.82
C ALA A 54 13.03 -10.19 7.07
N VAL A 55 13.65 -9.76 8.18
CA VAL A 55 12.93 -9.45 9.43
C VAL A 55 11.94 -8.31 9.21
N SER A 56 12.39 -7.21 8.59
CA SER A 56 11.53 -6.05 8.31
C SER A 56 10.34 -6.45 7.43
N ALA A 57 10.57 -7.11 6.29
CA ALA A 57 9.49 -7.56 5.41
C ALA A 57 8.50 -8.48 6.12
N HIS A 58 9.00 -9.40 6.95
CA HIS A 58 8.16 -10.36 7.68
C HIS A 58 7.34 -9.69 8.78
N TYR A 59 7.96 -8.80 9.55
CA TYR A 59 7.32 -8.01 10.59
C TYR A 59 6.24 -7.11 10.00
N ASN A 60 6.57 -6.34 8.96
CA ASN A 60 5.65 -5.41 8.31
C ASN A 60 4.44 -6.13 7.70
N ALA A 61 4.64 -7.33 7.12
CA ALA A 61 3.54 -8.17 6.66
C ALA A 61 2.62 -8.59 7.82
N GLY A 62 3.19 -8.88 8.99
CA GLY A 62 2.44 -9.18 10.20
C GLY A 62 1.63 -7.99 10.70
N VAL A 63 2.21 -6.80 10.73
CA VAL A 63 1.51 -5.56 11.13
C VAL A 63 0.35 -5.25 10.18
N ALA A 64 0.58 -5.31 8.87
CA ALA A 64 -0.47 -5.08 7.87
C ALA A 64 -1.60 -6.13 7.95
N TYR A 65 -1.27 -7.42 8.15
CA TYR A 65 -2.27 -8.47 8.39
C TYR A 65 -3.13 -8.15 9.61
N GLU A 66 -2.51 -7.82 10.76
CA GLU A 66 -3.23 -7.52 12.00
C GLU A 66 -4.07 -6.24 11.87
N TYR A 67 -3.57 -5.22 11.18
CA TYR A 67 -4.35 -4.02 10.90
C TYR A 67 -5.65 -4.34 10.17
N TYR A 68 -5.60 -5.04 9.04
CA TYR A 68 -6.81 -5.42 8.30
C TYR A 68 -7.72 -6.36 9.09
N ARG A 69 -7.14 -7.27 9.85
CA ARG A 69 -7.90 -8.23 10.66
C ARG A 69 -8.64 -7.55 11.81
N THR A 70 -7.96 -6.71 12.56
CA THR A 70 -8.53 -6.10 13.78
C THR A 70 -9.43 -4.91 13.48
N THR A 71 -9.08 -4.11 12.48
CA THR A 71 -9.83 -2.88 12.14
C THR A 71 -11.08 -3.18 11.30
N PHE A 72 -10.97 -4.13 10.36
CA PHE A 72 -12.01 -4.41 9.37
C PHE A 72 -12.54 -5.84 9.38
N ASN A 73 -12.07 -6.69 10.29
CA ASN A 73 -12.37 -8.13 10.33
C ASN A 73 -12.05 -8.82 8.99
N ARG A 74 -10.99 -8.35 8.31
CA ARG A 74 -10.56 -8.91 7.03
C ARG A 74 -9.47 -9.95 7.25
N ASN A 75 -9.72 -11.19 6.83
CA ASN A 75 -8.77 -12.29 6.98
C ASN A 75 -7.84 -12.38 5.77
N ALA A 76 -6.64 -11.81 5.89
CA ALA A 76 -5.62 -11.65 4.85
C ALA A 76 -6.05 -10.75 3.65
N LEU A 77 -5.20 -10.60 2.63
CA LEU A 77 -5.44 -9.68 1.51
C LEU A 77 -6.65 -10.09 0.67
N ASN A 78 -6.89 -11.39 0.52
CA ASN A 78 -8.03 -11.91 -0.23
C ASN A 78 -9.34 -12.00 0.59
N GLY A 79 -9.31 -11.66 1.88
CA GLY A 79 -10.46 -11.74 2.78
C GLY A 79 -10.83 -13.15 3.25
N SER A 80 -10.10 -14.19 2.82
CA SER A 80 -10.41 -15.61 3.10
C SER A 80 -9.23 -16.41 3.65
N GLY A 81 -8.20 -15.72 4.16
CA GLY A 81 -7.04 -16.36 4.79
C GLY A 81 -6.04 -16.93 3.79
N GLY A 82 -5.78 -16.22 2.69
CA GLY A 82 -4.74 -16.57 1.73
C GLY A 82 -3.33 -16.29 2.29
N THR A 83 -2.34 -17.07 1.85
CA THR A 83 -0.93 -16.85 2.18
C THR A 83 -0.48 -15.47 1.69
N MET A 84 0.21 -14.73 2.55
CA MET A 84 0.81 -13.44 2.22
C MET A 84 2.32 -13.66 2.00
N ILE A 85 2.79 -13.41 0.78
CA ILE A 85 4.16 -13.70 0.38
C ILE A 85 4.92 -12.39 0.19
N SER A 86 6.08 -12.26 0.85
CA SER A 86 7.04 -11.16 0.69
C SER A 86 8.33 -11.68 0.09
N LEU A 87 8.73 -11.16 -1.07
CA LEU A 87 9.98 -11.47 -1.74
C LEU A 87 10.96 -10.32 -1.52
N VAL A 88 12.06 -10.59 -0.84
CA VAL A 88 13.13 -9.60 -0.58
C VAL A 88 14.32 -9.78 -1.50
N ASN A 89 15.23 -8.80 -1.49
CA ASN A 89 16.45 -8.79 -2.30
C ASN A 89 16.18 -8.90 -3.81
N VAL A 90 15.10 -8.24 -4.27
CA VAL A 90 14.86 -8.08 -5.70
C VAL A 90 15.79 -7.00 -6.24
N THR A 91 16.36 -7.25 -7.42
CA THR A 91 17.23 -6.29 -8.10
C THR A 91 16.62 -5.86 -9.42
N ASP A 92 17.24 -4.89 -10.04
CA ASP A 92 17.04 -4.51 -11.43
C ASP A 92 17.87 -5.42 -12.38
N ASP A 93 17.77 -5.21 -13.66
CA ASP A 93 18.42 -6.05 -14.68
C ASP A 93 19.95 -6.02 -14.62
N ASP A 94 20.53 -4.98 -13.99
CA ASP A 94 21.98 -4.92 -13.74
C ASP A 94 22.43 -5.69 -12.47
N GLY A 95 21.51 -6.28 -11.73
CA GLY A 95 21.77 -7.07 -10.53
C GLY A 95 22.19 -6.26 -9.29
N LYS A 96 22.09 -4.91 -9.32
CA LYS A 96 22.66 -4.07 -8.25
C LYS A 96 21.66 -3.64 -7.20
N GLY A 97 20.50 -3.43 -7.44
CA GLY A 97 19.50 -2.95 -6.51
C GLY A 97 18.32 -2.38 -7.28
N LEU A 98 17.22 -2.20 -6.61
CA LEU A 98 15.99 -1.67 -7.19
C LEU A 98 15.41 -0.67 -6.21
N ASP A 99 15.26 0.60 -6.64
CA ASP A 99 14.59 1.65 -5.87
C ASP A 99 13.07 1.56 -6.08
N ASN A 100 12.51 0.37 -5.86
CA ASN A 100 11.09 0.11 -6.00
C ASN A 100 10.64 -1.06 -5.12
N ALA A 101 9.38 -1.03 -4.70
CA ALA A 101 8.62 -2.16 -4.21
C ALA A 101 7.35 -2.28 -5.05
N TYR A 102 6.78 -3.47 -5.18
CA TYR A 102 5.57 -3.65 -5.99
C TYR A 102 4.78 -4.89 -5.63
N TRP A 103 3.47 -4.79 -5.74
CA TRP A 103 2.55 -5.92 -5.80
C TRP A 103 2.45 -6.43 -7.25
N ASN A 104 2.80 -7.69 -7.48
CA ASN A 104 2.75 -8.27 -8.84
C ASN A 104 1.45 -9.02 -9.17
N GLY A 105 0.41 -8.84 -8.36
CA GLY A 105 -0.86 -9.57 -8.47
C GLY A 105 -0.92 -10.82 -7.59
N LYS A 106 0.19 -11.22 -6.95
CA LYS A 106 0.27 -12.44 -6.13
C LYS A 106 1.17 -12.29 -4.90
N ILE A 107 2.27 -11.58 -5.01
CA ILE A 107 3.26 -11.38 -3.95
C ILE A 107 3.71 -9.92 -3.90
N MET A 108 4.19 -9.48 -2.74
CA MET A 108 4.92 -8.23 -2.57
C MET A 108 6.41 -8.49 -2.86
N ALA A 109 7.00 -7.64 -3.69
CA ALA A 109 8.43 -7.68 -4.02
C ALA A 109 9.10 -6.39 -3.56
N TYR A 110 10.26 -6.53 -2.90
CA TYR A 110 11.01 -5.41 -2.32
C TYR A 110 12.42 -5.37 -2.88
N GLY A 111 12.76 -4.24 -3.48
CA GLY A 111 14.13 -3.92 -3.88
C GLY A 111 15.02 -3.57 -2.69
N ASN A 112 16.33 -3.73 -2.88
CA ASN A 112 17.33 -3.37 -1.87
C ASN A 112 17.69 -1.88 -1.87
N GLY A 113 17.15 -1.11 -2.83
CA GLY A 113 17.54 0.27 -3.06
C GLY A 113 18.93 0.41 -3.73
N LYS A 114 19.08 1.46 -4.51
CA LYS A 114 20.36 1.99 -5.02
C LYS A 114 20.62 3.36 -4.40
N LEU A 115 19.61 4.19 -4.43
CA LEU A 115 19.56 5.56 -3.91
C LEU A 115 18.78 5.62 -2.60
N LEU A 116 17.77 4.77 -2.46
CA LEU A 116 16.97 4.60 -1.24
C LEU A 116 17.59 3.52 -0.35
N LYS A 117 17.16 3.48 0.91
CA LYS A 117 17.40 2.32 1.79
C LYS A 117 16.57 1.12 1.30
N PRO A 118 16.84 -0.12 1.77
CA PRO A 118 16.03 -1.28 1.41
C PRO A 118 14.53 -1.04 1.64
N LEU A 119 13.72 -1.25 0.60
CA LEU A 119 12.31 -0.87 0.58
C LEU A 119 11.45 -1.63 1.60
N ALA A 120 11.88 -2.82 1.96
CA ALA A 120 11.24 -3.60 3.03
C ALA A 120 11.33 -2.95 4.43
N GLY A 121 12.15 -1.90 4.58
CA GLY A 121 12.33 -1.15 5.83
C GLY A 121 11.15 -0.21 6.15
N GLY A 122 10.40 0.28 5.15
CA GLY A 122 9.23 1.14 5.34
C GLY A 122 7.98 0.33 5.67
N LEU A 123 7.36 0.61 6.81
CA LEU A 123 6.11 -0.05 7.20
C LEU A 123 4.96 0.41 6.30
N ASP A 124 4.87 1.69 6.03
CA ASP A 124 3.93 2.33 5.13
C ASP A 124 4.08 1.81 3.69
N VAL A 125 5.32 1.62 3.19
CA VAL A 125 5.60 1.02 1.88
C VAL A 125 5.07 -0.41 1.81
N ALA A 126 5.32 -1.22 2.83
CA ALA A 126 4.78 -2.57 2.91
C ALA A 126 3.24 -2.57 2.99
N GLY A 127 2.66 -1.65 3.76
CA GLY A 127 1.22 -1.43 3.86
C GLY A 127 0.59 -1.04 2.52
N HIS A 128 1.24 -0.14 1.77
CA HIS A 128 0.84 0.29 0.43
C HIS A 128 0.77 -0.91 -0.54
N GLU A 129 1.84 -1.68 -0.66
CA GLU A 129 1.89 -2.83 -1.56
C GLU A 129 0.87 -3.92 -1.21
N MET A 130 0.68 -4.19 0.08
CA MET A 130 -0.32 -5.14 0.55
C MET A 130 -1.75 -4.65 0.27
N THR A 131 -1.97 -3.34 0.32
CA THR A 131 -3.26 -2.75 0.00
C THR A 131 -3.62 -2.92 -1.46
N HIS A 132 -2.68 -2.94 -2.40
CA HIS A 132 -2.97 -3.34 -3.78
C HIS A 132 -3.58 -4.75 -3.87
N GLY A 133 -3.11 -5.68 -3.03
CA GLY A 133 -3.71 -7.00 -2.90
C GLY A 133 -5.15 -6.95 -2.37
N VAL A 134 -5.45 -6.05 -1.43
CA VAL A 134 -6.83 -5.83 -0.97
C VAL A 134 -7.70 -5.23 -2.07
N ILE A 135 -7.21 -4.20 -2.78
CA ILE A 135 -7.91 -3.54 -3.89
C ILE A 135 -8.24 -4.55 -4.99
N GLN A 136 -7.28 -5.39 -5.38
CA GLN A 136 -7.46 -6.45 -6.39
C GLN A 136 -8.59 -7.42 -6.01
N ASN A 137 -8.74 -7.73 -4.72
CA ASN A 137 -9.76 -8.66 -4.21
C ASN A 137 -11.06 -7.96 -3.77
N THR A 138 -11.24 -6.68 -4.08
CA THR A 138 -12.45 -5.90 -3.77
C THR A 138 -12.93 -5.14 -5.00
N ALA A 139 -12.69 -3.84 -5.09
CA ALA A 139 -13.09 -3.00 -6.23
C ALA A 139 -12.38 -3.37 -7.54
N ASN A 140 -11.21 -3.99 -7.46
CA ASN A 140 -10.36 -4.37 -8.60
C ASN A 140 -10.15 -3.21 -9.58
N LEU A 141 -9.81 -2.03 -9.04
CA LEU A 141 -9.63 -0.79 -9.79
C LEU A 141 -8.62 -0.98 -10.92
N GLN A 142 -9.00 -0.59 -12.13
CA GLN A 142 -8.13 -0.68 -13.30
C GLN A 142 -6.92 0.26 -13.12
N TYR A 143 -5.73 -0.25 -13.36
CA TYR A 143 -4.47 0.48 -13.17
C TYR A 143 -4.18 1.42 -14.35
N LYS A 144 -5.08 2.42 -14.54
CA LYS A 144 -4.98 3.41 -15.63
C LYS A 144 -5.73 4.69 -15.28
N SER A 145 -5.13 5.85 -15.56
CA SER A 145 -5.74 7.19 -15.42
C SER A 145 -6.39 7.36 -14.03
N GLN A 146 -7.56 7.98 -13.91
CA GLN A 146 -8.20 8.25 -12.61
C GLN A 146 -8.47 6.98 -11.79
N SER A 147 -8.86 5.88 -12.42
CA SER A 147 -9.09 4.61 -11.71
C SER A 147 -7.79 4.08 -11.09
N GLY A 148 -6.69 4.17 -11.85
CA GLY A 148 -5.36 3.83 -11.35
C GLY A 148 -4.87 4.79 -10.27
N ALA A 149 -5.14 6.09 -10.40
CA ALA A 149 -4.82 7.08 -9.37
C ALA A 149 -5.62 6.86 -8.07
N ILE A 150 -6.88 6.37 -8.14
CA ILE A 150 -7.63 5.93 -6.95
C ILE A 150 -7.01 4.68 -6.36
N ASN A 151 -6.55 3.73 -7.19
CA ASN A 151 -5.85 2.52 -6.73
C ASN A 151 -4.61 2.90 -5.92
N GLU A 152 -3.76 3.77 -6.46
CA GLU A 152 -2.57 4.31 -5.77
C GLU A 152 -2.93 5.05 -4.49
N SER A 153 -3.92 5.94 -4.55
CA SER A 153 -4.35 6.68 -3.37
C SER A 153 -4.91 5.79 -2.26
N MET A 154 -5.69 4.77 -2.60
CA MET A 154 -6.16 3.81 -1.59
C MET A 154 -4.99 3.05 -0.96
N ALA A 155 -3.96 2.70 -1.76
CA ALA A 155 -2.75 2.07 -1.26
C ALA A 155 -1.97 3.02 -0.32
N ASP A 156 -1.79 4.28 -0.69
CA ASP A 156 -1.17 5.32 0.14
C ASP A 156 -1.94 5.58 1.44
N VAL A 157 -3.26 5.72 1.34
CA VAL A 157 -4.14 5.96 2.50
C VAL A 157 -4.01 4.84 3.52
N PHE A 158 -4.11 3.58 3.09
CA PHE A 158 -4.01 2.47 4.03
C PHE A 158 -2.57 2.19 4.45
N GLY A 159 -1.56 2.50 3.63
CA GLY A 159 -0.16 2.55 4.04
C GLY A 159 0.04 3.48 5.24
N ALA A 160 -0.38 4.75 5.09
CA ALA A 160 -0.34 5.77 6.16
C ALA A 160 -1.28 5.48 7.35
N MET A 161 -2.25 4.56 7.23
CA MET A 161 -3.08 4.13 8.36
C MET A 161 -2.50 2.90 9.06
N ILE A 162 -1.66 2.13 8.40
CA ILE A 162 -0.86 1.04 8.99
C ILE A 162 0.32 1.63 9.76
N ASP A 163 1.01 2.61 9.17
CA ASP A 163 2.00 3.44 9.82
C ASP A 163 1.39 4.80 10.17
N ARG A 164 0.95 4.95 11.41
CA ARG A 164 0.06 6.06 11.81
C ARG A 164 0.77 7.31 12.30
N ASP A 165 2.11 7.33 12.28
CA ASP A 165 2.90 8.34 12.96
C ASP A 165 2.76 9.72 12.31
N ASP A 166 2.65 9.76 10.98
CA ASP A 166 2.47 11.01 10.25
C ASP A 166 1.54 10.88 9.02
N TRP A 167 1.79 11.63 7.94
CA TRP A 167 1.03 11.63 6.69
C TRP A 167 1.92 11.39 5.47
N LYS A 168 3.14 10.94 5.70
CA LYS A 168 4.12 10.68 4.65
C LYS A 168 4.10 9.21 4.23
N LEU A 169 4.72 8.94 3.11
CA LEU A 169 4.99 7.60 2.59
C LEU A 169 6.47 7.51 2.24
N GLY A 170 7.14 6.47 2.76
CA GLY A 170 8.52 6.15 2.44
C GLY A 170 9.56 7.05 3.12
N GLU A 171 9.24 7.71 4.22
CA GLU A 171 10.19 8.53 4.98
C GLU A 171 11.29 7.67 5.63
N ASP A 172 10.96 6.46 6.10
CA ASP A 172 11.92 5.53 6.69
C ASP A 172 12.98 5.03 5.72
N ILE A 173 12.62 4.93 4.45
CA ILE A 173 13.53 4.49 3.38
C ILE A 173 14.20 5.67 2.65
N ALA A 174 13.78 6.88 2.93
CA ALA A 174 14.34 8.09 2.32
C ALA A 174 15.82 8.27 2.66
N THR A 175 16.57 8.79 1.69
CA THR A 175 17.93 9.30 1.89
C THR A 175 17.94 10.80 1.60
N PRO A 176 18.59 11.64 2.43
CA PRO A 176 18.46 13.10 2.34
C PRO A 176 18.83 13.71 0.99
N ASN A 177 19.74 13.06 0.26
CA ASN A 177 20.23 13.55 -1.04
C ASN A 177 19.33 13.18 -2.22
N VAL A 178 18.39 12.25 -2.02
CA VAL A 178 17.53 11.69 -3.09
C VAL A 178 16.11 12.23 -2.98
N LEU A 179 15.61 12.31 -1.76
CA LEU A 179 14.27 12.81 -1.46
C LEU A 179 14.39 14.03 -0.54
N PRO A 180 14.55 15.25 -1.10
CA PRO A 180 14.70 16.49 -0.30
C PRO A 180 13.48 16.77 0.61
N SER A 181 12.30 16.29 0.24
CA SER A 181 11.07 16.33 1.05
C SER A 181 11.13 15.42 2.28
N GLY A 182 12.09 14.49 2.31
CA GLY A 182 12.21 13.47 3.35
C GLY A 182 11.26 12.28 3.19
N ALA A 183 10.48 12.20 2.12
CA ALA A 183 9.57 11.11 1.85
C ALA A 183 9.30 10.95 0.34
N LEU A 184 8.76 9.82 -0.08
CA LEU A 184 8.28 9.61 -1.45
C LEU A 184 7.06 10.48 -1.75
N ARG A 185 6.10 10.52 -0.84
CA ARG A 185 4.85 11.30 -0.95
C ARG A 185 4.43 11.85 0.40
N ASP A 186 3.57 12.88 0.39
CA ASP A 186 2.98 13.45 1.60
C ASP A 186 1.49 13.75 1.34
N LEU A 187 0.60 13.04 2.03
CA LEU A 187 -0.84 13.20 1.89
C LEU A 187 -1.32 14.57 2.38
N SER A 188 -0.59 15.17 3.33
CA SER A 188 -0.92 16.48 3.90
C SER A 188 -0.47 17.65 3.02
N ASN A 189 0.53 17.42 2.17
CA ASN A 189 1.09 18.39 1.24
C ASN A 189 1.57 17.74 -0.06
N PRO A 190 0.68 17.29 -0.94
CA PRO A 190 1.07 16.59 -2.18
C PRO A 190 1.99 17.41 -3.09
N ASN A 191 1.93 18.74 -3.01
CA ASN A 191 2.76 19.63 -3.82
C ASN A 191 4.20 19.78 -3.30
N GLN A 192 4.59 19.07 -2.25
CA GLN A 192 5.93 19.19 -1.70
C GLN A 192 7.01 18.69 -2.67
N GLY A 193 8.15 19.33 -2.63
CA GLY A 193 9.46 18.83 -3.02
C GLY A 193 9.80 18.86 -4.50
N GLY A 194 9.15 18.19 -5.38
CA GLY A 194 9.60 17.99 -6.74
C GLY A 194 9.01 18.96 -7.77
N LYS A 195 9.33 18.72 -9.03
CA LYS A 195 8.67 19.36 -10.17
C LYS A 195 7.40 18.62 -10.51
N ALA A 196 6.45 19.28 -11.16
CA ALA A 196 5.31 18.62 -11.78
C ALA A 196 5.80 17.44 -12.64
N LYS A 197 5.07 16.33 -12.62
CA LYS A 197 5.42 15.05 -13.27
C LYS A 197 6.55 14.25 -12.61
N ASP A 198 7.01 14.64 -11.43
CA ASP A 198 7.91 13.83 -10.64
C ASP A 198 7.08 12.97 -9.66
N PRO A 199 6.94 11.65 -9.90
CA PRO A 199 6.13 10.78 -9.04
C PRO A 199 6.69 10.63 -7.63
N ASN A 200 7.97 10.98 -7.42
CA ASN A 200 8.65 10.88 -6.13
C ASN A 200 8.68 12.20 -5.34
N GLY A 201 7.98 13.20 -5.79
CA GLY A 201 8.01 14.51 -5.15
C GLY A 201 6.69 15.25 -5.32
N TYR A 202 6.56 15.96 -6.43
CA TYR A 202 5.36 16.73 -6.70
C TYR A 202 4.18 15.87 -7.14
N GLN A 203 3.05 16.04 -6.45
CA GLN A 203 1.76 15.53 -6.89
C GLN A 203 0.72 16.67 -6.90
N PRO A 204 -0.26 16.69 -7.84
CA PRO A 204 -1.42 17.57 -7.75
C PRO A 204 -2.20 17.37 -6.45
N ALA A 205 -2.65 18.46 -5.84
CA ALA A 205 -3.50 18.44 -4.65
C ALA A 205 -4.98 18.66 -4.99
N THR A 206 -5.30 19.18 -6.17
CA THR A 206 -6.66 19.53 -6.62
C THR A 206 -6.88 19.20 -8.08
N MET A 207 -8.15 19.10 -8.49
CA MET A 207 -8.52 18.89 -9.90
C MET A 207 -8.03 20.00 -10.84
N ALA A 208 -7.84 21.23 -10.35
CA ALA A 208 -7.27 22.33 -11.14
C ALA A 208 -5.80 22.07 -11.52
N GLN A 209 -5.11 21.23 -10.79
CA GLN A 209 -3.72 20.82 -11.01
C GLN A 209 -3.61 19.47 -11.74
N TYR A 210 -4.74 18.83 -12.09
CA TYR A 210 -4.76 17.49 -12.70
C TYR A 210 -3.83 17.43 -13.92
N GLU A 211 -2.93 16.47 -13.94
CA GLU A 211 -1.96 16.32 -15.00
C GLU A 211 -2.48 15.38 -16.09
N GLN A 212 -2.65 15.93 -17.30
CA GLN A 212 -3.00 15.17 -18.50
C GLN A 212 -1.74 14.56 -19.10
N THR A 213 -1.54 13.27 -18.93
CA THR A 213 -0.36 12.57 -19.42
C THR A 213 -0.70 11.17 -19.92
N THR A 214 0.14 10.64 -20.82
CA THR A 214 0.13 9.23 -21.23
C THR A 214 1.19 8.41 -20.50
N GLU A 215 2.14 9.06 -19.84
CA GLU A 215 3.15 8.46 -19.00
C GLU A 215 2.52 7.87 -17.74
N ASP A 216 3.23 6.96 -17.08
CA ASP A 216 2.80 6.38 -15.80
C ASP A 216 1.34 5.87 -15.87
N ASN A 217 0.99 5.11 -16.90
CA ASN A 217 -0.37 4.61 -17.14
C ASN A 217 -1.46 5.71 -17.12
N GLY A 218 -1.13 6.93 -17.53
CA GLY A 218 -2.02 8.07 -17.47
C GLY A 218 -1.93 8.82 -16.14
N GLY A 219 -0.76 8.82 -15.51
CA GLY A 219 -0.44 9.59 -14.31
C GLY A 219 -0.98 8.99 -13.03
N VAL A 220 -0.92 7.65 -12.88
CA VAL A 220 -1.51 6.98 -11.69
C VAL A 220 -0.81 7.38 -10.39
N HIS A 221 0.54 7.44 -10.36
CA HIS A 221 1.30 7.90 -9.19
C HIS A 221 1.33 9.43 -9.08
N ILE A 222 1.06 10.16 -10.16
CA ILE A 222 1.03 11.62 -10.17
C ILE A 222 -0.30 12.12 -9.59
N ASN A 223 -1.42 11.73 -10.22
CA ASN A 223 -2.74 12.25 -9.90
C ASN A 223 -3.35 11.63 -8.62
N SER A 224 -2.72 10.62 -8.04
CA SER A 224 -3.11 10.06 -6.73
C SER A 224 -2.99 11.09 -5.59
N GLY A 225 -2.21 12.15 -5.76
CA GLY A 225 -2.13 13.25 -4.79
C GLY A 225 -3.48 13.95 -4.55
N ILE A 226 -4.34 14.03 -5.57
CA ILE A 226 -5.67 14.65 -5.44
C ILE A 226 -6.55 13.91 -4.43
N PRO A 227 -6.82 12.60 -4.58
CA PRO A 227 -7.58 11.85 -3.59
C PRO A 227 -6.81 11.65 -2.27
N ASN A 228 -5.47 11.62 -2.25
CA ASN A 228 -4.67 11.61 -1.02
C ASN A 228 -4.96 12.85 -0.17
N PHE A 229 -4.94 14.04 -0.76
CA PHE A 229 -5.21 15.27 -0.05
C PHE A 229 -6.67 15.37 0.40
N ALA A 230 -7.61 14.83 -0.38
CA ALA A 230 -9.00 14.72 0.03
C ALA A 230 -9.14 13.81 1.28
N TYR A 231 -8.42 12.67 1.32
CA TYR A 231 -8.39 11.82 2.51
C TYR A 231 -7.83 12.55 3.73
N TYR A 232 -6.68 13.23 3.57
CA TYR A 232 -6.08 14.02 4.65
C TYR A 232 -7.05 15.03 5.25
N LYS A 233 -7.74 15.84 4.41
CA LYS A 233 -8.75 16.80 4.86
C LYS A 233 -9.91 16.13 5.58
N PHE A 234 -10.37 15.00 5.05
CA PHE A 234 -11.46 14.25 5.66
C PHE A 234 -11.05 13.66 7.01
N ALA A 235 -9.90 13.00 7.07
CA ALA A 235 -9.43 12.35 8.29
C ALA A 235 -9.07 13.36 9.41
N THR A 236 -8.56 14.53 9.06
CA THR A 236 -8.31 15.59 10.04
C THR A 236 -9.60 16.20 10.60
N SER A 237 -10.69 16.15 9.83
CA SER A 237 -12.00 16.66 10.27
C SER A 237 -12.74 15.70 11.20
N ILE A 238 -12.61 14.38 11.04
CA ILE A 238 -13.42 13.39 11.77
C ILE A 238 -12.61 12.37 12.58
N GLY A 239 -11.27 12.42 12.48
CA GLY A 239 -10.33 11.47 13.07
C GLY A 239 -10.00 10.29 12.16
N LYS A 240 -8.72 9.82 12.23
CA LYS A 240 -8.18 8.71 11.42
C LYS A 240 -9.06 7.45 11.51
N ASP A 241 -9.51 7.06 12.72
CA ASP A 241 -10.28 5.83 12.96
C ASP A 241 -11.65 5.80 12.24
N LYS A 242 -12.33 6.92 12.16
CA LYS A 242 -13.60 7.02 11.42
C LYS A 242 -13.34 7.08 9.92
N ALA A 243 -12.34 7.85 9.51
CA ALA A 243 -12.02 8.06 8.11
C ALA A 243 -11.59 6.75 7.42
N GLU A 244 -10.73 5.95 8.03
CA GLU A 244 -10.31 4.67 7.47
C GLU A 244 -11.48 3.69 7.30
N ARG A 245 -12.44 3.66 8.23
CA ARG A 245 -13.65 2.82 8.11
C ARG A 245 -14.54 3.27 6.95
N VAL A 246 -14.69 4.57 6.74
CA VAL A 246 -15.43 5.12 5.60
C VAL A 246 -14.76 4.76 4.29
N TYR A 247 -13.44 4.94 4.19
CA TYR A 247 -12.69 4.61 2.97
C TYR A 247 -12.69 3.11 2.67
N TYR A 248 -12.53 2.27 3.69
CA TYR A 248 -12.62 0.83 3.52
C TYR A 248 -14.01 0.39 3.04
N ARG A 249 -15.08 0.96 3.60
CA ARG A 249 -16.45 0.70 3.12
C ARG A 249 -16.66 1.22 1.69
N ALA A 250 -16.13 2.40 1.36
CA ALA A 250 -16.19 2.94 0.00
C ALA A 250 -15.51 1.97 -0.98
N LEU A 251 -14.29 1.50 -0.66
CA LEU A 251 -13.52 0.56 -1.47
C LEU A 251 -14.23 -0.78 -1.66
N THR A 252 -14.78 -1.35 -0.58
CA THR A 252 -15.31 -2.72 -0.60
C THR A 252 -16.77 -2.84 -1.03
N THR A 253 -17.50 -1.70 -1.08
CA THR A 253 -18.95 -1.73 -1.31
C THR A 253 -19.39 -0.91 -2.53
N TYR A 254 -18.72 0.20 -2.83
CA TYR A 254 -19.21 1.17 -3.81
C TYR A 254 -18.31 1.37 -5.01
N LEU A 255 -17.00 1.29 -4.82
CA LEU A 255 -16.07 1.41 -5.94
C LEU A 255 -16.10 0.17 -6.82
N VAL A 256 -15.93 0.40 -8.11
CA VAL A 256 -15.86 -0.63 -9.14
C VAL A 256 -14.63 -0.41 -10.01
N ARG A 257 -14.31 -1.38 -10.85
CA ARG A 257 -13.09 -1.42 -11.67
C ARG A 257 -12.76 -0.12 -12.42
N THR A 258 -13.76 0.63 -12.87
CA THR A 258 -13.61 1.82 -13.70
C THR A 258 -13.98 3.12 -12.99
N SER A 259 -14.12 3.10 -11.67
CA SER A 259 -14.47 4.27 -10.87
C SER A 259 -13.48 5.42 -11.09
N GLN A 260 -14.01 6.62 -11.17
CA GLN A 260 -13.26 7.87 -11.33
C GLN A 260 -13.33 8.73 -10.05
N PHE A 261 -12.66 9.86 -10.01
CA PHE A 261 -12.60 10.72 -8.81
C PHE A 261 -13.98 11.17 -8.33
N LEU A 262 -14.93 11.44 -9.25
CA LEU A 262 -16.29 11.74 -8.87
C LEU A 262 -16.99 10.54 -8.20
N ASP A 263 -16.75 9.33 -8.70
CA ASP A 263 -17.30 8.12 -8.10
C ASP A 263 -16.72 7.88 -6.71
N LEU A 264 -15.43 8.13 -6.50
CA LEU A 264 -14.79 8.07 -5.19
C LEU A 264 -15.45 9.06 -4.21
N ARG A 265 -15.62 10.32 -4.61
CA ARG A 265 -16.31 11.32 -3.79
C ARG A 265 -17.70 10.85 -3.37
N LEU A 266 -18.49 10.36 -4.31
CA LEU A 266 -19.84 9.87 -4.05
C LEU A 266 -19.83 8.61 -3.16
N ALA A 267 -18.90 7.70 -3.37
CA ALA A 267 -18.73 6.50 -2.56
C ALA A 267 -18.37 6.83 -1.11
N VAL A 268 -17.45 7.78 -0.89
CA VAL A 268 -17.05 8.23 0.46
C VAL A 268 -18.24 8.90 1.19
N ILE A 269 -18.97 9.79 0.50
CA ILE A 269 -20.17 10.43 1.07
C ILE A 269 -21.22 9.37 1.47
N LYS A 270 -21.45 8.39 0.61
CA LYS A 270 -22.44 7.33 0.86
C LYS A 270 -21.97 6.41 1.99
N ALA A 271 -20.72 6.01 2.01
CA ALA A 271 -20.13 5.19 3.06
C ALA A 271 -20.17 5.89 4.43
N ALA A 272 -19.91 7.20 4.47
CA ALA A 272 -20.07 8.01 5.68
C ALA A 272 -21.52 7.99 6.19
N GLY A 273 -22.49 8.14 5.28
CA GLY A 273 -23.91 8.06 5.60
C GLY A 273 -24.33 6.70 6.15
N ASP A 274 -23.82 5.61 5.58
CA ASP A 274 -24.13 4.25 6.06
C ASP A 274 -23.59 3.98 7.46
N LEU A 275 -22.41 4.49 7.78
CA LEU A 275 -21.75 4.22 9.06
C LEU A 275 -22.15 5.15 10.19
N TYR A 276 -22.48 6.41 9.85
CA TYR A 276 -22.65 7.47 10.85
C TYR A 276 -23.97 8.28 10.69
N GLY A 277 -24.82 7.89 9.73
CA GLY A 277 -26.10 8.56 9.47
C GLY A 277 -26.02 9.60 8.36
N ALA A 278 -27.05 9.66 7.52
CA ALA A 278 -27.10 10.47 6.30
C ALA A 278 -26.96 12.00 6.50
N THR A 279 -27.22 12.48 7.70
CA THR A 279 -27.11 13.90 8.09
C THR A 279 -25.97 14.17 9.08
N GLY A 280 -25.11 13.17 9.32
CA GLY A 280 -24.02 13.24 10.27
C GLY A 280 -22.92 14.23 9.86
N ALA A 281 -22.10 14.63 10.84
CA ALA A 281 -20.94 15.49 10.61
C ALA A 281 -19.92 14.84 9.64
N GLU A 282 -19.85 13.52 9.64
CA GLU A 282 -18.98 12.75 8.75
C GLU A 282 -19.37 12.90 7.27
N VAL A 283 -20.67 12.98 6.99
CA VAL A 283 -21.19 13.25 5.63
C VAL A 283 -20.86 14.69 5.21
N ALA A 284 -21.02 15.65 6.13
CA ALA A 284 -20.66 17.05 5.86
C ALA A 284 -19.15 17.20 5.61
N ALA A 285 -18.32 16.55 6.43
CA ALA A 285 -16.85 16.50 6.25
C ALA A 285 -16.45 15.86 4.93
N ALA A 286 -17.07 14.74 4.53
CA ALA A 286 -16.82 14.09 3.25
C ALA A 286 -17.14 15.01 2.06
N LYS A 287 -18.25 15.74 2.10
CA LYS A 287 -18.61 16.72 1.06
C LYS A 287 -17.60 17.87 0.97
N SER A 288 -17.05 18.31 2.10
CA SER A 288 -16.10 19.44 2.17
C SER A 288 -14.67 19.04 1.80
N ALA A 289 -14.29 17.78 1.95
CA ALA A 289 -12.95 17.31 1.69
C ALA A 289 -12.61 17.23 0.19
N PHE A 290 -13.61 16.98 -0.64
CA PHE A 290 -13.52 16.91 -2.10
C PHE A 290 -14.03 18.21 -2.74
#